data_d0992008aeef586f1792f38db377f5ef
#
_entry.id   d0992008aeef586f1792f38db377f5ef
#
_cell.length_a   1.000
_cell.length_b   1.000
_cell.length_c   1.000
_cell.angle_alpha   90.00
_cell.angle_beta   90.00
_cell.angle_gamma   90.00
#
_symmetry.space_group_name_H-M   'P 1'
#
loop_
_entity.id
_entity.type
_entity.pdbx_description
1 polymer ?
#
loop_
_entity_poly.entity_id
_entity_poly.type
_entity_poly.pdbx_seq_one_letter_code
_entity_poly.pdbx_strand_id
1 'polypeptide(L)'
;SQWMNQAQRLRPHFWAYLQREGEVSEPMLALRLYGNPSDFGVSLEVSFIERKKNERTLGKQAKVLEVPVVEGIYYLVYSEGESQRMEATEENRRVLRKKISHQEVRKVLVKSDVPVAENSSEEEIVEALLKSYDKILPFYLATRN
;
A
#
# COMPACT_ATOMS: atom_id res chain seq x y z
N SER A 1 -1.79 -24.49 6.93
CA SER A 1 -1.83 -24.80 5.52
C SER A 1 -0.51 -24.43 4.83
N GLN A 2 -0.31 -24.98 3.66
CA GLN A 2 0.94 -24.81 2.92
C GLN A 2 1.21 -23.35 2.53
N TRP A 3 0.17 -22.63 2.13
CA TRP A 3 0.36 -21.21 1.76
C TRP A 3 0.64 -20.32 2.97
N MET A 4 0.15 -20.67 4.14
CA MET A 4 0.52 -19.95 5.38
C MET A 4 2.01 -20.07 5.65
N ASN A 5 2.56 -21.29 5.47
CA ASN A 5 3.99 -21.50 5.64
C ASN A 5 4.79 -20.73 4.61
N GLN A 6 4.32 -20.68 3.36
CA GLN A 6 4.96 -19.90 2.30
C GLN A 6 4.97 -18.41 2.63
N ALA A 7 3.82 -17.88 3.09
CA ALA A 7 3.71 -16.48 3.47
C ALA A 7 4.65 -16.15 4.63
N GLN A 8 4.77 -17.04 5.62
CA GLN A 8 5.68 -16.84 6.74
C GLN A 8 7.15 -16.85 6.31
N ARG A 9 7.50 -17.67 5.31
CA ARG A 9 8.87 -17.70 4.79
C ARG A 9 9.22 -16.47 3.97
N LEU A 10 8.25 -15.92 3.24
CA LEU A 10 8.45 -14.71 2.43
C LEU A 10 8.50 -13.45 3.28
N ARG A 11 7.71 -13.42 4.35
CA ARG A 11 7.56 -12.25 5.19
C ARG A 11 8.88 -11.69 5.74
N PRO A 12 9.80 -12.49 6.30
CA PRO A 12 11.08 -11.95 6.77
C PRO A 12 11.92 -11.33 5.67
N HIS A 13 11.89 -11.90 4.47
CA HIS A 13 12.64 -11.36 3.33
C HIS A 13 12.14 -10.00 2.91
N PHE A 14 10.82 -9.87 2.71
CA PHE A 14 10.18 -8.60 2.35
C PHE A 14 10.28 -7.59 3.47
N TRP A 15 10.11 -8.03 4.70
CA TRP A 15 10.20 -7.16 5.87
C TRP A 15 11.58 -6.53 6.00
N ALA A 16 12.64 -7.32 5.83
CA ALA A 16 14.00 -6.79 5.87
C ALA A 16 14.25 -5.76 4.78
N TYR A 17 13.68 -5.97 3.60
CA TYR A 17 13.78 -5.02 2.49
C TYR A 17 13.05 -3.72 2.81
N LEU A 18 11.84 -3.82 3.33
CA LEU A 18 11.00 -2.67 3.65
C LEU A 18 11.59 -1.82 4.79
N GLN A 19 12.21 -2.44 5.77
CA GLN A 19 12.81 -1.71 6.90
C GLN A 19 13.94 -0.78 6.47
N ARG A 20 14.59 -1.07 5.37
CA ARG A 20 15.68 -0.22 4.88
C ARG A 20 15.17 1.10 4.28
N GLU A 21 13.89 1.18 3.98
CA GLU A 21 13.33 2.26 3.19
C GLU A 21 12.68 3.38 3.99
N GLY A 22 12.38 3.18 5.27
CA GLY A 22 11.70 4.24 6.00
C GLY A 22 11.80 4.18 7.50
N GLU A 23 11.55 5.31 8.12
CA GLU A 23 11.46 5.42 9.56
C GLU A 23 9.99 5.28 9.99
N VAL A 24 9.78 4.86 11.24
CA VAL A 24 8.45 4.61 11.79
C VAL A 24 7.53 5.83 11.75
N SER A 25 8.11 7.02 11.83
CA SER A 25 7.36 8.29 11.86
C SER A 25 7.04 8.85 10.48
N GLU A 26 7.48 8.21 9.43
CA GLU A 26 7.30 8.66 8.06
C GLU A 26 6.41 7.68 7.29
N PRO A 27 5.86 8.07 6.14
CA PRO A 27 5.22 7.10 5.26
C PRO A 27 6.18 5.97 4.91
N MET A 28 5.67 4.77 4.86
CA MET A 28 6.46 3.57 4.64
C MET A 28 5.79 2.68 3.60
N LEU A 29 6.59 1.82 3.02
CA LEU A 29 6.10 0.75 2.17
C LEU A 29 5.86 -0.45 3.07
N ALA A 30 4.61 -0.85 3.23
CA ALA A 30 4.22 -1.90 4.16
C ALA A 30 3.63 -3.10 3.44
N LEU A 31 3.86 -4.26 4.02
CA LEU A 31 3.31 -5.52 3.54
C LEU A 31 2.35 -6.05 4.60
N ARG A 32 1.12 -6.36 4.18
CA ARG A 32 0.09 -6.87 5.08
C ARG A 32 -0.52 -8.14 4.53
N LEU A 33 -0.80 -9.08 5.41
CA LEU A 33 -1.57 -10.26 5.06
C LEU A 33 -3.05 -9.93 5.20
N TYR A 34 -3.86 -10.39 4.26
CA TYR A 34 -5.31 -10.16 4.33
C TYR A 34 -6.05 -11.45 4.00
N GLY A 35 -7.33 -11.46 4.38
CA GLY A 35 -8.23 -12.55 4.07
C GLY A 35 -8.28 -13.64 5.13
N ASN A 36 -8.92 -14.73 4.77
CA ASN A 36 -9.10 -15.89 5.61
C ASN A 36 -8.48 -17.12 4.91
N PRO A 37 -8.50 -18.32 5.55
CA PRO A 37 -7.87 -19.49 4.94
C PRO A 37 -8.37 -19.86 3.53
N SER A 38 -9.57 -19.43 3.14
CA SER A 38 -10.10 -19.71 1.81
C SER A 38 -9.90 -18.58 0.81
N ASP A 39 -9.55 -17.38 1.29
CA ASP A 39 -9.39 -16.21 0.44
C ASP A 39 -8.25 -15.36 1.01
N PHE A 40 -7.04 -15.78 0.76
CA PHE A 40 -5.84 -15.20 1.36
C PHE A 40 -5.02 -14.46 0.33
N GLY A 41 -4.38 -13.40 0.78
CA GLY A 41 -3.46 -12.66 -0.08
C GLY A 41 -2.52 -11.77 0.72
N VAL A 42 -1.68 -11.06 -0.03
CA VAL A 42 -0.72 -10.10 0.50
C VAL A 42 -1.00 -8.76 -0.15
N SER A 43 -1.09 -7.72 0.66
CA SER A 43 -1.27 -6.36 0.18
C SER A 43 0.01 -5.57 0.42
N LEU A 44 0.49 -4.87 -0.62
CA LEU A 44 1.52 -3.85 -0.46
C LEU A 44 0.84 -2.50 -0.41
N GLU A 45 1.30 -1.64 0.50
CA GLU A 45 0.70 -0.32 0.64
C GLU A 45 1.73 0.75 1.00
N VAL A 46 1.46 1.98 0.58
CA VAL A 46 2.17 3.14 1.08
C VAL A 46 1.30 3.75 2.17
N SER A 47 1.76 3.66 3.40
CA SER A 47 1.00 4.12 4.56
C SER A 47 1.94 4.53 5.69
N PHE A 48 1.39 4.89 6.85
CA PHE A 48 2.18 5.20 8.02
C PHE A 48 1.45 4.73 9.28
N ILE A 49 2.19 4.65 10.38
CA ILE A 49 1.61 4.25 11.65
C ILE A 49 0.78 5.41 12.18
N GLU A 50 -0.51 5.19 12.34
CA GLU A 50 -1.49 6.21 12.66
C GLU A 50 -1.14 7.02 13.91
N ARG A 51 -0.65 6.36 14.94
CA ARG A 51 -0.27 7.04 16.20
C ARG A 51 0.95 7.95 16.07
N LYS A 52 1.67 7.86 14.96
CA LYS A 52 2.84 8.68 14.69
C LYS A 52 2.56 9.81 13.70
N LYS A 53 1.30 10.00 13.35
CA LYS A 53 0.94 11.03 12.38
C LYS A 53 1.20 12.44 12.92
N ASN A 54 1.50 13.35 12.02
CA ASN A 54 1.57 14.78 12.25
C ASN A 54 1.35 15.48 10.92
N GLU A 55 1.28 16.81 10.92
CA GLU A 55 1.03 17.56 9.68
C GLU A 55 2.06 17.27 8.60
N ARG A 56 3.32 17.11 8.98
CA ARG A 56 4.39 16.77 8.04
C ARG A 56 4.17 15.38 7.43
N THR A 57 3.85 14.39 8.25
CA THR A 57 3.63 13.03 7.79
C THR A 57 2.41 12.95 6.86
N LEU A 58 1.32 13.64 7.23
CA LEU A 58 0.13 13.70 6.38
C LEU A 58 0.43 14.37 5.04
N GLY A 59 1.20 15.46 5.06
CA GLY A 59 1.61 16.13 3.83
C GLY A 59 2.45 15.24 2.91
N LYS A 60 3.36 14.49 3.50
CA LYS A 60 4.17 13.52 2.72
C LYS A 60 3.31 12.40 2.17
N GLN A 61 2.40 11.85 2.97
CA GLN A 61 1.50 10.79 2.53
C GLN A 61 0.66 11.25 1.33
N ALA A 62 0.18 12.49 1.33
CA ALA A 62 -0.63 13.03 0.26
C ALA A 62 0.11 13.08 -1.08
N LYS A 63 1.43 13.02 -1.08
CA LYS A 63 2.22 13.04 -2.31
C LYS A 63 2.03 11.81 -3.18
N VAL A 64 1.41 10.74 -2.66
CA VAL A 64 1.04 9.60 -3.51
C VAL A 64 0.10 10.04 -4.63
N LEU A 65 -0.65 11.10 -4.43
CA LEU A 65 -1.58 11.63 -5.44
C LEU A 65 -0.88 12.46 -6.52
N GLU A 66 0.42 12.74 -6.37
CA GLU A 66 1.20 13.42 -7.40
C GLU A 66 1.68 12.45 -8.49
N VAL A 67 1.61 11.14 -8.22
CA VAL A 67 2.07 10.12 -9.15
C VAL A 67 0.91 9.67 -10.03
N PRO A 68 1.08 9.64 -11.35
CA PRO A 68 0.03 9.13 -12.26
C PRO A 68 -0.34 7.70 -11.92
N VAL A 69 -1.61 7.36 -12.11
CA VAL A 69 -2.11 6.03 -11.79
C VAL A 69 -1.53 4.99 -12.73
N VAL A 70 -1.37 3.77 -12.21
CA VAL A 70 -0.99 2.60 -12.99
C VAL A 70 -2.03 1.51 -12.75
N GLU A 71 -2.10 0.57 -13.66
CA GLU A 71 -3.02 -0.56 -13.54
C GLU A 71 -2.64 -1.45 -12.37
N GLY A 72 -3.65 -1.97 -11.67
CA GLY A 72 -3.44 -2.95 -10.60
C GLY A 72 -3.28 -2.36 -9.22
N ILE A 73 -3.50 -1.06 -9.05
CA ILE A 73 -3.49 -0.42 -7.74
C ILE A 73 -4.88 0.13 -7.43
N TYR A 74 -5.10 0.47 -6.16
CA TYR A 74 -6.29 1.19 -5.75
C TYR A 74 -5.96 2.14 -4.61
N TYR A 75 -6.87 3.07 -4.35
CA TYR A 75 -6.77 3.99 -3.22
C TYR A 75 -7.64 3.50 -2.08
N LEU A 76 -7.13 3.65 -0.86
CA LEU A 76 -7.94 3.53 0.35
C LEU A 76 -8.00 4.92 0.98
N VAL A 77 -9.20 5.49 1.01
CA VAL A 77 -9.43 6.89 1.36
C VAL A 77 -10.01 6.97 2.75
N TYR A 78 -9.38 7.79 3.61
CA TYR A 78 -9.82 7.99 4.99
C TYR A 78 -10.37 9.40 5.18
N SER A 79 -11.60 9.46 5.69
CA SER A 79 -12.23 10.72 6.08
C SER A 79 -13.13 10.48 7.27
N GLU A 80 -13.01 11.32 8.29
CA GLU A 80 -13.85 11.31 9.49
C GLU A 80 -13.97 9.92 10.16
N GLY A 81 -12.84 9.21 10.26
CA GLY A 81 -12.81 7.90 10.92
C GLY A 81 -13.28 6.73 10.07
N GLU A 82 -13.72 6.98 8.86
CA GLU A 82 -14.15 5.94 7.93
C GLU A 82 -13.14 5.77 6.81
N SER A 83 -13.08 4.57 6.25
CA SER A 83 -12.25 4.30 5.08
C SER A 83 -13.11 3.77 3.94
N GLN A 84 -12.75 4.15 2.72
CA GLN A 84 -13.45 3.75 1.52
C GLN A 84 -12.45 3.38 0.43
N ARG A 85 -12.69 2.25 -0.22
CA ARG A 85 -11.90 1.85 -1.38
C ARG A 85 -12.37 2.61 -2.61
N MET A 86 -11.42 3.17 -3.36
CA MET A 86 -11.70 3.83 -4.64
C MET A 86 -10.75 3.30 -5.69
N GLU A 87 -11.26 3.12 -6.90
CA GLU A 87 -10.40 2.73 -8.01
C GLU A 87 -9.36 3.83 -8.28
N ALA A 88 -8.16 3.43 -8.64
CA ALA A 88 -7.11 4.35 -9.01
C ALA A 88 -7.28 4.70 -10.50
N THR A 89 -7.98 5.78 -10.74
CA THR A 89 -8.16 6.37 -12.07
C THR A 89 -7.66 7.81 -12.03
N GLU A 90 -7.33 8.36 -13.19
CA GLU A 90 -6.89 9.75 -13.25
C GLU A 90 -8.01 10.71 -12.79
N GLU A 91 -9.26 10.35 -13.05
CA GLU A 91 -10.39 11.14 -12.55
C GLU A 91 -10.45 11.12 -11.02
N ASN A 92 -10.36 9.94 -10.41
CA ASN A 92 -10.37 9.81 -8.96
C ASN A 92 -9.15 10.48 -8.33
N ARG A 93 -7.99 10.36 -8.97
CA ARG A 93 -6.77 11.04 -8.51
C ARG A 93 -6.98 12.55 -8.42
N ARG A 94 -7.57 13.14 -9.47
CA ARG A 94 -7.86 14.56 -9.50
C ARG A 94 -8.85 14.96 -8.41
N VAL A 95 -9.92 14.18 -8.23
CA VAL A 95 -10.93 14.44 -7.19
C VAL A 95 -10.30 14.37 -5.80
N LEU A 96 -9.46 13.36 -5.57
CA LEU A 96 -8.82 13.18 -4.26
C LEU A 96 -7.82 14.29 -3.96
N ARG A 97 -7.07 14.76 -4.95
CA ARG A 97 -6.16 15.90 -4.77
C ARG A 97 -6.92 17.13 -4.30
N LYS A 98 -8.09 17.37 -4.88
CA LYS A 98 -8.94 18.49 -4.50
C LYS A 98 -9.48 18.32 -3.08
N LYS A 99 -9.94 17.12 -2.74
CA LYS A 99 -10.48 16.84 -1.40
C LYS A 99 -9.43 16.92 -0.31
N ILE A 100 -8.20 16.50 -0.58
CA ILE A 100 -7.08 16.69 0.35
C ILE A 100 -6.82 18.18 0.57
N SER A 101 -6.77 18.95 -0.52
CA SER A 101 -6.55 20.39 -0.46
C SER A 101 -7.62 21.11 0.36
N HIS A 102 -8.87 20.65 0.29
CA HIS A 102 -9.99 21.23 1.03
C HIS A 102 -10.21 20.58 2.39
N GLN A 103 -9.32 19.69 2.81
CA GLN A 103 -9.40 18.99 4.10
C GLN A 103 -10.65 18.12 4.25
N GLU A 104 -11.28 17.74 3.16
CA GLU A 104 -12.41 16.81 3.14
C GLU A 104 -11.96 15.36 3.27
N VAL A 105 -10.72 15.06 2.88
CA VAL A 105 -10.09 13.75 3.02
C VAL A 105 -8.85 13.92 3.86
N ARG A 106 -8.65 13.04 4.84
CA ARG A 106 -7.53 13.12 5.77
C ARG A 106 -6.27 12.50 5.19
N LYS A 107 -6.39 11.32 4.62
CA LYS A 107 -5.24 10.62 4.01
C LYS A 107 -5.71 9.64 2.95
N VAL A 108 -4.79 9.31 2.05
CA VAL A 108 -5.01 8.33 1.00
C VAL A 108 -3.86 7.35 1.03
N LEU A 109 -4.18 6.05 1.14
CA LEU A 109 -3.19 4.98 0.98
C LEU A 109 -3.25 4.50 -0.45
N VAL A 110 -2.10 4.13 -1.00
CA VAL A 110 -2.03 3.44 -2.29
C VAL A 110 -1.73 1.99 -2.01
N LYS A 111 -2.52 1.10 -2.57
CA LYS A 111 -2.44 -0.33 -2.28
C LYS A 111 -2.45 -1.16 -3.56
N SER A 112 -1.79 -2.30 -3.48
CA SER A 112 -1.82 -3.33 -4.52
C SER A 112 -1.95 -4.68 -3.84
N ASP A 113 -2.98 -5.44 -4.20
CA ASP A 113 -3.25 -6.75 -3.60
C ASP A 113 -2.70 -7.85 -4.49
N VAL A 114 -2.07 -8.84 -3.87
CA VAL A 114 -1.57 -10.03 -4.53
C VAL A 114 -2.31 -11.23 -3.93
N PRO A 115 -3.33 -11.77 -4.63
CA PRO A 115 -3.99 -12.98 -4.17
C PRO A 115 -3.02 -14.16 -4.18
N VAL A 116 -3.08 -15.00 -3.16
CA VAL A 116 -2.24 -16.19 -3.07
C VAL A 116 -3.14 -17.41 -3.25
N ALA A 117 -3.00 -18.09 -4.37
CA ALA A 117 -3.72 -19.33 -4.63
C ALA A 117 -3.07 -20.48 -3.84
N GLU A 118 -3.89 -21.42 -3.38
CA GLU A 118 -3.43 -22.53 -2.55
C GLU A 118 -2.37 -23.37 -3.25
N ASN A 119 -2.45 -23.48 -4.57
CA ASN A 119 -1.52 -24.28 -5.38
C ASN A 119 -0.40 -23.45 -6.01
N SER A 120 -0.25 -22.18 -5.64
CA SER A 120 0.82 -21.35 -6.17
C SER A 120 2.16 -21.81 -5.62
N SER A 121 3.18 -21.81 -6.48
CA SER A 121 4.55 -22.06 -6.04
C SER A 121 5.10 -20.84 -5.32
N GLU A 122 6.13 -21.05 -4.50
CA GLU A 122 6.82 -19.97 -3.82
C GLU A 122 7.39 -18.97 -4.83
N GLU A 123 7.93 -19.45 -5.95
CA GLU A 123 8.48 -18.61 -7.00
C GLU A 123 7.41 -17.73 -7.65
N GLU A 124 6.22 -18.29 -7.91
CA GLU A 124 5.10 -17.52 -8.45
C GLU A 124 4.66 -16.40 -7.51
N ILE A 125 4.61 -16.70 -6.22
CA ILE A 125 4.23 -15.72 -5.21
C ILE A 125 5.26 -14.60 -5.14
N VAL A 126 6.54 -14.93 -5.10
CA VAL A 126 7.62 -13.94 -5.07
C VAL A 126 7.59 -13.06 -6.31
N GLU A 127 7.41 -13.65 -7.49
CA GLU A 127 7.34 -12.89 -8.74
C GLU A 127 6.17 -11.91 -8.73
N ALA A 128 4.99 -12.34 -8.28
CA ALA A 128 3.82 -11.50 -8.19
C ALA A 128 4.03 -10.35 -7.19
N LEU A 129 4.68 -10.63 -6.05
CA LEU A 129 4.99 -9.61 -5.06
C LEU A 129 5.99 -8.58 -5.60
N LEU A 130 6.99 -9.02 -6.36
CA LEU A 130 7.96 -8.12 -6.97
C LEU A 130 7.30 -7.21 -8.01
N LYS A 131 6.37 -7.73 -8.81
CA LYS A 131 5.60 -6.91 -9.75
C LYS A 131 4.75 -5.88 -9.03
N SER A 132 4.10 -6.28 -7.94
CA SER A 132 3.31 -5.38 -7.12
C SER A 132 4.20 -4.30 -6.49
N TYR A 133 5.36 -4.68 -6.00
CA TYR A 133 6.36 -3.77 -5.45
C TYR A 133 6.75 -2.70 -6.48
N ASP A 134 7.04 -3.12 -7.71
CA ASP A 134 7.43 -2.20 -8.78
C ASP A 134 6.33 -1.18 -9.08
N LYS A 135 5.07 -1.58 -9.00
CA LYS A 135 3.93 -0.66 -9.20
C LYS A 135 3.81 0.35 -8.07
N ILE A 136 4.06 -0.06 -6.84
CA ILE A 136 3.88 0.75 -5.64
C ILE A 136 5.08 1.66 -5.37
N LEU A 137 6.26 1.24 -5.76
CA LEU A 137 7.51 1.96 -5.44
C LEU A 137 7.50 3.44 -5.83
N PRO A 138 7.03 3.85 -7.03
CA PRO A 138 7.01 5.28 -7.36
C PRO A 138 6.17 6.11 -6.41
N PHE A 139 5.06 5.56 -5.91
CA PHE A 139 4.21 6.24 -4.95
C PHE A 139 4.92 6.43 -3.62
N TYR A 140 5.61 5.39 -3.17
CA TYR A 140 6.41 5.49 -1.95
C TYR A 140 7.54 6.52 -2.10
N LEU A 141 8.27 6.49 -3.20
CA LEU A 141 9.37 7.43 -3.43
C LEU A 141 8.88 8.88 -3.47
N ALA A 142 7.68 9.13 -3.97
CA ALA A 142 7.09 10.47 -3.95
C ALA A 142 6.91 10.99 -2.54
N THR A 143 6.63 10.11 -1.57
CA THR A 143 6.43 10.52 -0.18
C THR A 143 7.74 10.90 0.51
N ARG A 144 8.88 10.50 -0.06
CA ARG A 144 10.21 10.75 0.52
C ARG A 144 10.77 12.13 0.19
N ASN A 145 10.20 12.80 -0.76
CA ASN A 145 10.71 14.10 -1.25
C ASN A 145 10.14 15.29 -0.49
#